data_de74d84cb79fed22f2ab9ba288e505ef
#
_entry.id   de74d84cb79fed22f2ab9ba288e505ef
#
_cell.length_a   1.000
_cell.length_b   1.000
_cell.length_c   1.000
_cell.angle_alpha   90.00
_cell.angle_beta   90.00
_cell.angle_gamma   90.00
#
_symmetry.space_group_name_H-M   'P 1'
#
loop_
_entity.id
_entity.type
_entity.pdbx_description
1 polymer ?
#
loop_
_entity_poly.entity_id
_entity_poly.type
_entity_poly.pdbx_seq_one_letter_code
_entity_poly.pdbx_strand_id
1 'polypeptide(L)'
;MNKTYFLGSNTAYGFFGDFSHLTRGKTVILKGGAGTGKSTLMKKVNEIALDAGFMTETYRCSSDVSSFDAVFVPSKNFAVIDGTSPHVTEAEIPLVSGFVFNLLDAADEKKIAPYKDDINYAVSCKKQYFNDAYCNLNCANLIFENNKRKLSAAFNKAVASAAKDTFAALELSHGLRETRFVAALSDEGFVDFLSNDFKGLYTIGVRAEYPEIIMLYITKLLSLLAANDVEYTAFRSPFSPDFFDAVKVGNVVIADIDRLQKCDEIITLDAPVSLTLRTDLDAAENLHRTFVDKAIANIRLARLTHIGIEKIYSPAMDWTDVNNKTDKILCLLFDC
;
A
#
# COMPACT_ATOMS: atom_id res chain seq x y z
N MET A 1 18.23 -6.55 2.21
CA MET A 1 17.68 -5.74 1.09
C MET A 1 16.57 -4.87 1.63
N ASN A 2 16.64 -3.57 1.44
CA ASN A 2 15.56 -2.68 1.84
C ASN A 2 14.35 -2.94 0.98
N LYS A 3 13.16 -2.87 1.58
CA LYS A 3 11.90 -3.10 0.88
C LYS A 3 11.01 -1.88 0.96
N THR A 4 10.21 -1.68 -0.08
CA THR A 4 9.28 -0.56 -0.17
C THR A 4 7.85 -1.07 -0.34
N TYR A 5 6.98 -0.62 0.54
CA TYR A 5 5.56 -0.97 0.55
C TYR A 5 4.70 0.28 0.59
N PHE A 6 3.41 0.10 0.51
CA PHE A 6 2.42 1.09 0.93
C PHE A 6 1.80 0.64 2.26
N LEU A 7 1.50 1.58 3.13
CA LEU A 7 0.81 1.31 4.39
C LEU A 7 -0.65 0.90 4.16
N GLY A 8 -1.20 1.37 3.06
CA GLY A 8 -2.53 1.07 2.55
C GLY A 8 -2.73 1.60 1.15
N SER A 9 -3.93 1.47 0.62
CA SER A 9 -4.31 2.00 -0.71
C SER A 9 -5.63 2.74 -0.66
N ASN A 10 -5.82 3.65 -1.61
CA ASN A 10 -7.11 4.21 -1.95
C ASN A 10 -7.91 3.16 -2.73
N THR A 11 -8.98 2.64 -2.17
CA THR A 11 -9.74 1.50 -2.71
C THR A 11 -11.19 1.87 -3.00
N ALA A 12 -11.93 0.95 -3.60
CA ALA A 12 -13.37 1.05 -3.81
C ALA A 12 -14.17 1.26 -2.51
N TYR A 13 -13.61 0.89 -1.35
CA TYR A 13 -14.24 0.99 -0.03
C TYR A 13 -13.68 2.15 0.81
N GLY A 14 -12.94 3.06 0.20
CA GLY A 14 -12.22 4.11 0.87
C GLY A 14 -10.74 3.77 1.08
N PHE A 15 -10.08 4.52 1.97
CA PHE A 15 -8.72 4.15 2.36
C PHE A 15 -8.73 2.85 3.18
N PHE A 16 -7.97 1.88 2.73
CA PHE A 16 -7.76 0.62 3.45
C PHE A 16 -6.27 0.43 3.76
N GLY A 17 -5.93 0.26 5.03
CA GLY A 17 -4.56 0.03 5.49
C GLY A 17 -4.48 -1.10 6.51
N ASP A 18 -3.33 -1.77 6.58
CA ASP A 18 -3.02 -2.80 7.58
C ASP A 18 -1.71 -2.46 8.29
N PHE A 19 -1.81 -2.06 9.55
CA PHE A 19 -0.68 -1.65 10.40
C PHE A 19 -0.34 -2.68 11.47
N SER A 20 -1.08 -3.77 11.57
CA SER A 20 -1.01 -4.73 12.68
C SER A 20 0.37 -5.32 12.88
N HIS A 21 1.14 -5.48 11.81
CA HIS A 21 2.51 -6.00 11.89
C HIS A 21 3.52 -4.97 12.41
N LEU A 22 3.27 -3.67 12.26
CA LEU A 22 4.15 -2.57 12.71
C LEU A 22 3.98 -2.26 14.19
N THR A 23 2.88 -2.66 14.80
CA THR A 23 2.55 -2.37 16.21
C THR A 23 2.93 -3.49 17.17
N ARG A 24 3.48 -4.61 16.68
CA ARG A 24 3.88 -5.77 17.51
C ARG A 24 5.12 -5.55 18.37
N GLY A 25 5.90 -4.51 18.09
CA GLY A 25 7.15 -4.21 18.78
C GLY A 25 7.16 -2.81 19.38
N LYS A 26 8.37 -2.25 19.49
CA LYS A 26 8.54 -0.86 19.93
C LYS A 26 8.06 0.08 18.82
N THR A 27 6.99 0.80 19.07
CA THR A 27 6.31 1.63 18.05
C THR A 27 6.29 3.09 18.46
N VAL A 28 6.79 3.96 17.60
CA VAL A 28 6.69 5.41 17.70
C VAL A 28 5.54 5.88 16.80
N ILE A 29 4.60 6.60 17.38
CA ILE A 29 3.42 7.14 16.71
C ILE A 29 3.58 8.66 16.61
N LEU A 30 3.68 9.17 15.38
CA LEU A 30 3.78 10.59 15.11
C LEU A 30 2.39 11.20 14.96
N LYS A 31 2.08 12.21 15.77
CA LYS A 31 0.87 13.02 15.61
C LYS A 31 1.25 14.41 15.06
N GLY A 32 0.44 14.92 14.16
CA GLY A 32 0.66 16.22 13.52
C GLY A 32 -0.06 16.35 12.19
N GLY A 33 -0.40 17.56 11.80
CA GLY A 33 -1.08 17.84 10.52
C GLY A 33 -0.14 17.78 9.31
N ALA A 34 -0.65 18.29 8.19
CA ALA A 34 0.16 18.54 7.00
C ALA A 34 1.30 19.52 7.30
N GLY A 35 2.47 19.33 6.72
CA GLY A 35 3.60 20.24 6.83
C GLY A 35 4.31 20.28 8.20
N THR A 36 4.00 19.37 9.13
CA THR A 36 4.65 19.30 10.45
C THR A 36 5.95 18.49 10.47
N GLY A 37 6.40 17.95 9.33
CA GLY A 37 7.69 17.29 9.19
C GLY A 37 7.69 15.77 9.44
N LYS A 38 6.53 15.09 9.64
CA LYS A 38 6.44 13.64 9.88
C LYS A 38 7.25 12.81 8.88
N SER A 39 6.97 13.00 7.58
CA SER A 39 7.66 12.24 6.51
C SER A 39 9.17 12.54 6.49
N THR A 40 9.59 13.78 6.67
CA THR A 40 11.01 14.17 6.73
C THR A 40 11.71 13.52 7.92
N LEU A 41 11.05 13.48 9.09
CA LEU A 41 11.55 12.80 10.28
C LEU A 41 11.74 11.30 10.01
N MET A 42 10.72 10.64 9.44
CA MET A 42 10.80 9.21 9.10
C MET A 42 11.89 8.91 8.07
N LYS A 43 12.09 9.77 7.06
CA LYS A 43 13.21 9.66 6.11
C LYS A 43 14.56 9.72 6.81
N LYS A 44 14.74 10.68 7.75
CA LYS A 44 15.97 10.81 8.54
C LYS A 44 16.21 9.57 9.41
N VAL A 45 15.18 9.02 10.06
CA VAL A 45 15.29 7.76 10.84
C VAL A 45 15.71 6.60 9.93
N ASN A 46 15.12 6.50 8.73
CA ASN A 46 15.47 5.48 7.74
C ASN A 46 16.94 5.59 7.31
N GLU A 47 17.40 6.78 6.95
CA GLU A 47 18.79 7.04 6.52
C GLU A 47 19.78 6.63 7.61
N ILE A 48 19.56 7.07 8.85
CA ILE A 48 20.44 6.74 9.97
C ILE A 48 20.42 5.24 10.30
N ALA A 49 19.27 4.58 10.20
CA ALA A 49 19.19 3.13 10.39
C ALA A 49 19.97 2.38 9.31
N LEU A 50 19.91 2.81 8.05
CA LEU A 50 20.68 2.25 6.94
C LEU A 50 22.18 2.46 7.11
N ASP A 51 22.61 3.66 7.50
CA ASP A 51 24.01 3.99 7.77
C ASP A 51 24.58 3.17 8.92
N ALA A 52 23.74 2.79 9.88
CA ALA A 52 24.08 1.86 10.97
C ALA A 52 24.07 0.38 10.55
N GLY A 53 23.80 0.08 9.29
CA GLY A 53 23.82 -1.27 8.74
C GLY A 53 22.54 -2.09 8.96
N PHE A 54 21.45 -1.47 9.41
CA PHE A 54 20.17 -2.16 9.53
C PHE A 54 19.45 -2.24 8.17
N MET A 55 18.74 -3.33 7.95
CA MET A 55 17.73 -3.38 6.88
C MET A 55 16.47 -2.66 7.34
N THR A 56 15.82 -1.96 6.42
CA THR A 56 14.59 -1.23 6.66
C THR A 56 13.49 -1.63 5.69
N GLU A 57 12.24 -1.53 6.17
CA GLU A 57 11.05 -1.50 5.33
C GLU A 57 10.46 -0.09 5.38
N THR A 58 10.30 0.53 4.21
CA THR A 58 9.69 1.85 4.10
C THR A 58 8.28 1.73 3.56
N TYR A 59 7.35 2.47 4.14
CA TYR A 59 5.95 2.48 3.72
C TYR A 59 5.62 3.85 3.15
N ARG A 60 5.31 3.88 1.86
CA ARG A 60 4.97 5.10 1.13
C ARG A 60 3.52 5.47 1.34
N CYS A 61 3.24 6.76 1.27
CA CYS A 61 1.87 7.25 1.26
C CYS A 61 1.21 6.95 -0.09
N SER A 62 0.02 6.36 -0.07
CA SER A 62 -0.73 6.05 -1.29
C SER A 62 -1.28 7.29 -2.00
N SER A 63 -1.27 8.46 -1.38
CA SER A 63 -1.70 9.72 -2.00
C SER A 63 -0.53 10.62 -2.41
N ASP A 64 0.70 10.32 -1.94
CA ASP A 64 1.93 11.04 -2.22
C ASP A 64 3.11 10.09 -2.09
N VAL A 65 3.50 9.46 -3.18
CA VAL A 65 4.54 8.41 -3.20
C VAL A 65 5.91 8.93 -2.69
N SER A 66 6.13 10.23 -2.76
CA SER A 66 7.34 10.86 -2.22
C SER A 66 7.38 10.89 -0.70
N SER A 67 6.23 10.79 -0.03
CA SER A 67 6.08 10.82 1.43
C SER A 67 6.14 9.42 2.06
N PHE A 68 6.59 9.38 3.33
CA PHE A 68 6.58 8.17 4.15
C PHE A 68 5.39 8.22 5.11
N ASP A 69 4.68 7.11 5.24
CA ASP A 69 3.66 6.86 6.26
C ASP A 69 4.20 5.96 7.39
N ALA A 70 5.24 5.17 7.12
CA ALA A 70 5.96 4.45 8.17
C ALA A 70 7.39 4.05 7.74
N VAL A 71 8.22 3.76 8.74
CA VAL A 71 9.52 3.08 8.62
C VAL A 71 9.55 1.97 9.66
N PHE A 72 9.99 0.78 9.25
CA PHE A 72 10.16 -0.36 10.13
C PHE A 72 11.58 -0.92 10.04
N VAL A 73 12.17 -1.23 11.19
CA VAL A 73 13.48 -1.87 11.32
C VAL A 73 13.26 -3.28 11.87
N PRO A 74 13.16 -4.31 11.01
CA PRO A 74 12.75 -5.67 11.41
C PRO A 74 13.65 -6.29 12.50
N SER A 75 14.97 -6.12 12.40
CA SER A 75 15.93 -6.67 13.37
C SER A 75 15.82 -6.08 14.78
N LYS A 76 15.21 -4.90 14.91
CA LYS A 76 14.94 -4.22 16.17
C LYS A 76 13.48 -4.33 16.60
N ASN A 77 12.63 -4.89 15.74
CA ASN A 77 11.17 -4.86 15.90
C ASN A 77 10.69 -3.44 16.28
N PHE A 78 11.21 -2.44 15.55
CA PHE A 78 11.01 -1.02 15.81
C PHE A 78 10.31 -0.36 14.63
N ALA A 79 9.24 0.37 14.89
CA ALA A 79 8.50 1.11 13.88
C ALA A 79 8.33 2.59 14.23
N VAL A 80 8.35 3.46 13.22
CA VAL A 80 7.87 4.85 13.31
C VAL A 80 6.73 5.00 12.32
N ILE A 81 5.55 5.41 12.78
CA ILE A 81 4.31 5.41 12.00
C ILE A 81 3.66 6.80 12.04
N ASP A 82 3.15 7.28 10.92
CA ASP A 82 2.19 8.39 10.89
C ASP A 82 0.87 7.93 11.51
N GLY A 83 0.55 8.40 12.71
CA GLY A 83 -0.69 8.09 13.44
C GLY A 83 -1.80 9.12 13.23
N THR A 84 -1.77 9.89 12.12
CA THR A 84 -2.84 10.85 11.78
C THR A 84 -3.83 10.24 10.77
N SER A 85 -5.04 10.79 10.70
CA SER A 85 -6.05 10.33 9.74
C SER A 85 -5.51 10.37 8.30
N PRO A 86 -5.71 9.30 7.51
CA PRO A 86 -6.56 8.12 7.75
C PRO A 86 -5.89 6.99 8.57
N HIS A 87 -4.61 7.10 8.98
CA HIS A 87 -3.79 6.08 9.64
C HIS A 87 -3.91 6.11 11.17
N VAL A 88 -5.10 6.39 11.71
CA VAL A 88 -5.27 6.54 13.16
C VAL A 88 -4.80 5.29 13.89
N THR A 89 -3.73 5.45 14.68
CA THR A 89 -3.12 4.39 15.46
C THR A 89 -2.84 4.92 16.87
N GLU A 90 -3.08 4.08 17.88
CA GLU A 90 -2.82 4.37 19.27
C GLU A 90 -1.77 3.42 19.85
N ALA A 91 -1.10 3.85 20.92
CA ALA A 91 -0.11 3.05 21.60
C ALA A 91 -0.78 1.89 22.35
N GLU A 92 -0.39 0.64 22.06
CA GLU A 92 -0.95 -0.54 22.74
C GLU A 92 -0.61 -0.51 24.24
N ILE A 93 0.67 -0.29 24.58
CA ILE A 93 1.13 -0.12 25.96
C ILE A 93 1.96 1.17 26.03
N PRO A 94 1.34 2.32 26.42
CA PRO A 94 2.01 3.61 26.42
C PRO A 94 3.29 3.59 27.27
N LEU A 95 4.36 4.21 26.77
CA LEU A 95 5.69 4.34 27.36
C LEU A 95 6.44 3.01 27.62
N VAL A 96 5.87 1.87 27.23
CA VAL A 96 6.53 0.56 27.32
C VAL A 96 6.88 0.06 25.90
N SER A 97 5.88 -0.15 25.06
CA SER A 97 6.08 -0.52 23.66
C SER A 97 5.56 0.55 22.69
N GLY A 98 4.70 1.47 23.12
CA GLY A 98 4.14 2.53 22.29
C GLY A 98 4.51 3.93 22.80
N PHE A 99 5.09 4.76 21.92
CA PHE A 99 5.55 6.12 22.22
C PHE A 99 4.87 7.10 21.27
N VAL A 100 4.19 8.12 21.82
CA VAL A 100 3.51 9.15 21.03
C VAL A 100 4.33 10.43 21.03
N PHE A 101 4.64 10.94 19.83
CA PHE A 101 5.28 12.24 19.65
C PHE A 101 4.33 13.17 18.89
N ASN A 102 3.89 14.22 19.57
CA ASN A 102 3.07 15.26 18.96
C ASN A 102 3.98 16.34 18.36
N LEU A 103 4.02 16.44 17.01
CA LEU A 103 4.81 17.47 16.35
C LEU A 103 4.13 18.84 16.36
N LEU A 104 2.82 18.91 16.66
CA LEU A 104 2.13 20.20 16.81
C LEU A 104 2.62 21.01 18.01
N ASP A 105 3.28 20.37 19.00
CA ASP A 105 3.89 21.11 20.12
C ASP A 105 4.99 22.09 19.64
N ALA A 106 5.57 21.82 18.47
CA ALA A 106 6.57 22.67 17.82
C ALA A 106 5.95 23.75 16.89
N ALA A 107 4.63 23.88 16.83
CA ALA A 107 3.95 24.82 15.95
C ALA A 107 3.65 26.16 16.65
N ASP A 108 3.88 27.27 15.96
CA ASP A 108 3.46 28.61 16.42
C ASP A 108 2.01 28.86 16.02
N GLU A 109 1.10 28.69 16.97
CA GLU A 109 -0.34 28.90 16.79
C GLU A 109 -0.66 30.30 16.23
N LYS A 110 0.07 31.35 16.67
CA LYS A 110 -0.18 32.73 16.24
C LYS A 110 0.07 32.94 14.74
N LYS A 111 0.99 32.17 14.16
CA LYS A 111 1.26 32.19 12.72
C LYS A 111 0.22 31.43 11.91
N ILE A 112 -0.44 30.42 12.50
CA ILE A 112 -1.42 29.56 11.83
C ILE A 112 -2.85 30.15 11.95
N ALA A 113 -3.19 30.71 13.08
CA ALA A 113 -4.54 31.19 13.40
C ALA A 113 -5.16 32.11 12.33
N PRO A 114 -4.44 33.04 11.67
CA PRO A 114 -4.98 33.88 10.61
C PRO A 114 -5.53 33.10 9.40
N TYR A 115 -5.05 31.89 9.15
CA TYR A 115 -5.43 31.05 7.99
C TYR A 115 -6.53 30.03 8.32
N LYS A 116 -7.22 30.16 9.46
CA LYS A 116 -8.22 29.19 9.91
C LYS A 116 -9.27 28.88 8.85
N ASP A 117 -9.83 29.90 8.22
CA ASP A 117 -10.90 29.71 7.22
C ASP A 117 -10.38 29.09 5.93
N ASP A 118 -9.17 29.47 5.48
CA ASP A 118 -8.49 28.86 4.32
C ASP A 118 -8.18 27.38 4.58
N ILE A 119 -7.71 27.04 5.77
CA ILE A 119 -7.43 25.66 6.18
C ILE A 119 -8.74 24.85 6.19
N ASN A 120 -9.82 25.37 6.80
CA ASN A 120 -11.10 24.70 6.84
C ASN A 120 -11.67 24.45 5.44
N TYR A 121 -11.55 25.43 4.56
CA TYR A 121 -11.97 25.30 3.16
C TYR A 121 -11.13 24.21 2.45
N ALA A 122 -9.81 24.27 2.56
CA ALA A 122 -8.92 23.28 1.95
C ALA A 122 -9.17 21.85 2.48
N VAL A 123 -9.39 21.68 3.79
CA VAL A 123 -9.74 20.38 4.39
C VAL A 123 -11.07 19.86 3.82
N SER A 124 -12.07 20.73 3.65
CA SER A 124 -13.35 20.36 3.06
C SER A 124 -13.24 19.94 1.61
N CYS A 125 -12.48 20.68 0.81
CA CYS A 125 -12.19 20.35 -0.59
C CYS A 125 -11.45 19.01 -0.70
N LYS A 126 -10.39 18.80 0.11
CA LYS A 126 -9.64 17.55 0.14
C LYS A 126 -10.55 16.37 0.43
N LYS A 127 -11.43 16.49 1.42
CA LYS A 127 -12.40 15.43 1.76
C LYS A 127 -13.34 15.13 0.60
N GLN A 128 -13.82 16.17 -0.11
CA GLN A 128 -14.69 15.98 -1.27
C GLN A 128 -13.96 15.23 -2.39
N TYR A 129 -12.71 15.62 -2.71
CA TYR A 129 -11.94 14.95 -3.75
C TYR A 129 -11.70 13.47 -3.44
N PHE A 130 -11.40 13.11 -2.19
CA PHE A 130 -11.30 11.70 -1.81
C PHE A 130 -12.63 10.98 -1.92
N ASN A 131 -13.76 11.58 -1.52
CA ASN A 131 -15.08 10.98 -1.70
C ASN A 131 -15.38 10.71 -3.17
N ASP A 132 -15.06 11.65 -4.05
CA ASP A 132 -15.26 11.53 -5.49
C ASP A 132 -14.33 10.44 -6.08
N ALA A 133 -13.08 10.35 -5.59
CA ALA A 133 -12.15 9.28 -5.97
C ALA A 133 -12.72 7.90 -5.58
N TYR A 134 -13.18 7.74 -4.34
CA TYR A 134 -13.74 6.47 -3.85
C TYR A 134 -15.03 6.09 -4.57
N CYS A 135 -15.88 7.07 -4.92
CA CYS A 135 -17.06 6.82 -5.74
C CYS A 135 -16.69 6.26 -7.13
N ASN A 136 -15.69 6.86 -7.78
CA ASN A 136 -15.19 6.37 -9.07
C ASN A 136 -14.54 4.99 -8.96
N LEU A 137 -13.74 4.73 -7.92
CA LEU A 137 -13.14 3.41 -7.67
C LEU A 137 -14.21 2.34 -7.41
N ASN A 138 -15.31 2.69 -6.73
CA ASN A 138 -16.42 1.78 -6.51
C ASN A 138 -17.11 1.42 -7.84
N CYS A 139 -17.34 2.39 -8.73
CA CYS A 139 -17.86 2.12 -10.07
C CYS A 139 -16.94 1.19 -10.86
N ALA A 140 -15.63 1.41 -10.83
CA ALA A 140 -14.64 0.54 -11.47
C ALA A 140 -14.66 -0.89 -10.88
N ASN A 141 -14.74 -1.01 -9.55
CA ASN A 141 -14.81 -2.31 -8.87
C ASN A 141 -16.07 -3.10 -9.23
N LEU A 142 -17.22 -2.44 -9.35
CA LEU A 142 -18.47 -3.11 -9.78
C LEU A 142 -18.34 -3.70 -11.18
N ILE A 143 -17.67 -3.00 -12.08
CA ILE A 143 -17.39 -3.50 -13.44
C ILE A 143 -16.46 -4.71 -13.36
N PHE A 144 -15.37 -4.60 -12.62
CA PHE A 144 -14.41 -5.70 -12.41
C PHE A 144 -15.08 -6.95 -11.83
N GLU A 145 -15.88 -6.82 -10.78
CA GLU A 145 -16.63 -7.92 -10.17
C GLU A 145 -17.58 -8.60 -11.15
N ASN A 146 -18.26 -7.81 -11.99
CA ASN A 146 -19.15 -8.36 -13.01
C ASN A 146 -18.37 -9.14 -14.07
N ASN A 147 -17.23 -8.63 -14.53
CA ASN A 147 -16.35 -9.31 -15.48
C ASN A 147 -15.81 -10.62 -14.90
N LYS A 148 -15.29 -10.56 -13.66
CA LYS A 148 -14.79 -11.74 -12.93
C LYS A 148 -15.87 -12.83 -12.85
N ARG A 149 -17.12 -12.48 -12.54
CA ARG A 149 -18.23 -13.43 -12.50
C ARG A 149 -18.50 -14.07 -13.86
N LYS A 150 -18.47 -13.29 -14.95
CA LYS A 150 -18.66 -13.80 -16.31
C LYS A 150 -17.52 -14.75 -16.72
N LEU A 151 -16.28 -14.40 -16.40
CA LEU A 151 -15.08 -15.16 -16.75
C LEU A 151 -14.89 -16.42 -15.90
N SER A 152 -15.29 -16.41 -14.63
CA SER A 152 -15.05 -17.51 -13.71
C SER A 152 -15.64 -18.82 -14.22
N ALA A 153 -16.81 -18.81 -14.86
CA ALA A 153 -17.43 -20.02 -15.40
C ALA A 153 -16.58 -20.68 -16.49
N ALA A 154 -15.95 -19.90 -17.35
CA ALA A 154 -15.10 -20.40 -18.44
C ALA A 154 -13.71 -20.85 -17.93
N PHE A 155 -13.15 -20.13 -16.97
CA PHE A 155 -11.76 -20.32 -16.54
C PHE A 155 -11.56 -21.18 -15.29
N ASN A 156 -12.61 -21.50 -14.52
CA ASN A 156 -12.50 -22.25 -13.25
C ASN A 156 -11.65 -23.52 -13.33
N LYS A 157 -11.79 -24.30 -14.42
CA LYS A 157 -11.04 -25.56 -14.59
C LYS A 157 -9.56 -25.29 -14.84
N ALA A 158 -9.24 -24.35 -15.74
CA ALA A 158 -7.86 -23.98 -16.07
C ALA A 158 -7.15 -23.37 -14.85
N VAL A 159 -7.82 -22.43 -14.18
CA VAL A 159 -7.34 -21.80 -12.93
C VAL A 159 -7.09 -22.82 -11.82
N ALA A 160 -8.02 -23.74 -11.61
CA ALA A 160 -7.88 -24.76 -10.55
C ALA A 160 -6.75 -25.76 -10.85
N SER A 161 -6.56 -26.15 -12.11
CA SER A 161 -5.45 -27.02 -12.53
C SER A 161 -4.12 -26.30 -12.32
N ALA A 162 -3.96 -25.12 -12.92
CA ALA A 162 -2.71 -24.36 -12.82
C ALA A 162 -2.32 -24.04 -11.36
N ALA A 163 -3.30 -23.68 -10.51
CA ALA A 163 -3.02 -23.42 -9.09
C ALA A 163 -2.56 -24.67 -8.33
N LYS A 164 -3.10 -25.86 -8.66
CA LYS A 164 -2.65 -27.12 -8.08
C LYS A 164 -1.26 -27.52 -8.55
N ASP A 165 -0.98 -27.36 -9.85
CA ASP A 165 0.33 -27.68 -10.43
C ASP A 165 1.41 -26.76 -9.84
N THR A 166 1.14 -25.47 -9.72
CA THR A 166 2.02 -24.53 -9.07
C THR A 166 2.23 -24.87 -7.58
N PHE A 167 1.14 -25.15 -6.84
CA PHE A 167 1.25 -25.55 -5.46
C PHE A 167 2.14 -26.79 -5.26
N ALA A 168 2.02 -27.79 -6.13
CA ALA A 168 2.82 -29.01 -6.09
C ALA A 168 4.30 -28.79 -6.43
N ALA A 169 4.61 -27.74 -7.19
CA ALA A 169 5.98 -27.41 -7.60
C ALA A 169 6.73 -26.51 -6.58
N LEU A 170 6.00 -25.85 -5.67
CA LEU A 170 6.60 -24.95 -4.69
C LEU A 170 7.31 -25.72 -3.56
N GLU A 171 8.47 -25.20 -3.12
CA GLU A 171 9.07 -25.59 -1.86
C GLU A 171 8.30 -24.95 -0.71
N LEU A 172 7.64 -25.77 0.10
CA LEU A 172 6.71 -25.31 1.11
C LEU A 172 7.38 -25.31 2.50
N SER A 173 7.20 -24.20 3.23
CA SER A 173 7.54 -24.08 4.65
C SER A 173 6.29 -23.67 5.44
N HIS A 174 6.21 -24.13 6.69
CA HIS A 174 5.14 -23.68 7.61
C HIS A 174 5.57 -22.38 8.30
N GLY A 175 4.66 -21.44 8.47
CA GLY A 175 4.99 -20.20 9.13
C GLY A 175 3.91 -19.12 9.05
N LEU A 176 4.34 -17.87 9.15
CA LEU A 176 3.47 -16.71 9.21
C LEU A 176 2.85 -16.41 7.84
N ARG A 177 1.58 -16.11 7.85
CA ARG A 177 0.84 -15.64 6.66
C ARG A 177 0.61 -14.14 6.80
N GLU A 178 1.17 -13.38 5.88
CA GLU A 178 1.13 -11.94 5.90
C GLU A 178 0.43 -11.36 4.68
N THR A 179 -0.12 -10.17 4.84
CA THR A 179 -0.66 -9.37 3.74
C THR A 179 0.05 -8.03 3.68
N ARG A 180 0.33 -7.54 2.46
CA ARG A 180 0.98 -6.27 2.22
C ARG A 180 0.36 -5.57 1.02
N PHE A 181 0.56 -4.25 0.93
CA PHE A 181 0.38 -3.48 -0.30
C PHE A 181 1.75 -3.16 -0.90
N VAL A 182 2.05 -3.72 -2.06
CA VAL A 182 3.27 -3.42 -2.82
C VAL A 182 2.98 -2.45 -3.97
N ALA A 183 1.70 -2.26 -4.27
CA ALA A 183 1.20 -1.31 -5.25
C ALA A 183 0.08 -0.45 -4.66
N ALA A 184 -0.10 0.76 -5.20
CA ALA A 184 -1.19 1.67 -4.82
C ALA A 184 -1.62 2.55 -5.99
N LEU A 185 -2.83 3.11 -5.88
CA LEU A 185 -3.29 4.22 -6.71
C LEU A 185 -2.95 5.53 -6.01
N SER A 186 -2.13 6.34 -6.67
CA SER A 186 -1.62 7.61 -6.16
C SER A 186 -1.99 8.78 -7.07
N ASP A 187 -1.49 9.97 -6.74
CA ASP A 187 -1.54 11.16 -7.60
C ASP A 187 -0.72 11.00 -8.90
N GLU A 188 0.26 10.10 -8.90
CA GLU A 188 1.07 9.73 -10.09
C GLU A 188 0.40 8.64 -10.95
N GLY A 189 -0.68 8.03 -10.48
CA GLY A 189 -1.36 6.90 -11.10
C GLY A 189 -1.12 5.59 -10.36
N PHE A 190 -1.06 4.48 -11.10
CA PHE A 190 -0.71 3.18 -10.53
C PHE A 190 0.80 3.09 -10.30
N VAL A 191 1.20 2.94 -9.04
CA VAL A 191 2.61 2.79 -8.64
C VAL A 191 2.82 1.41 -8.03
N ASP A 192 3.87 0.71 -8.47
CA ASP A 192 4.18 -0.66 -8.11
C ASP A 192 5.67 -0.85 -7.80
N PHE A 193 5.97 -1.41 -6.63
CA PHE A 193 7.34 -1.72 -6.18
C PHE A 193 7.70 -3.21 -6.31
N LEU A 194 6.79 -4.07 -6.78
CA LEU A 194 6.96 -5.53 -6.81
C LEU A 194 8.27 -5.94 -7.48
N SER A 195 8.50 -5.48 -8.70
CA SER A 195 9.70 -5.84 -9.47
C SER A 195 11.02 -5.37 -8.85
N ASN A 196 11.00 -4.24 -8.17
CA ASN A 196 12.21 -3.67 -7.58
C ASN A 196 12.59 -4.38 -6.27
N ASP A 197 11.59 -4.66 -5.43
CA ASP A 197 11.79 -5.15 -4.07
C ASP A 197 12.05 -6.65 -4.00
N PHE A 198 11.66 -7.38 -5.05
CA PHE A 198 11.87 -8.83 -5.14
C PHE A 198 12.89 -9.23 -6.22
N LYS A 199 13.72 -8.30 -6.64
CA LYS A 199 14.82 -8.54 -7.57
C LYS A 199 15.76 -9.64 -7.06
N GLY A 200 16.01 -10.64 -7.90
CA GLY A 200 16.87 -11.77 -7.57
C GLY A 200 16.13 -12.99 -6.97
N LEU A 201 14.82 -12.91 -6.75
CA LEU A 201 14.00 -14.08 -6.48
C LEU A 201 13.60 -14.78 -7.77
N TYR A 202 13.20 -16.05 -7.65
CA TYR A 202 12.58 -16.77 -8.77
C TYR A 202 11.21 -16.21 -9.06
N THR A 203 10.91 -15.92 -10.32
CA THR A 203 9.71 -15.23 -10.73
C THR A 203 8.85 -16.05 -11.68
N ILE A 204 7.60 -16.26 -11.31
CA ILE A 204 6.57 -16.91 -12.13
C ILE A 204 5.60 -15.84 -12.63
N GLY A 205 5.67 -15.54 -13.92
CA GLY A 205 4.74 -14.63 -14.59
C GLY A 205 3.45 -15.34 -14.98
N VAL A 206 2.32 -14.82 -14.54
CA VAL A 206 1.00 -15.32 -14.95
C VAL A 206 0.51 -14.47 -16.10
N ARG A 207 0.20 -15.09 -17.23
CA ARG A 207 -0.35 -14.46 -18.42
C ARG A 207 -1.80 -14.87 -18.61
N ALA A 208 -2.68 -13.89 -18.74
CA ALA A 208 -4.07 -14.06 -19.13
C ALA A 208 -4.54 -12.86 -19.95
N GLU A 209 -5.58 -13.03 -20.75
CA GLU A 209 -6.15 -11.93 -21.55
C GLU A 209 -6.84 -10.87 -20.66
N TYR A 210 -7.37 -11.29 -19.51
CA TYR A 210 -8.11 -10.43 -18.58
C TYR A 210 -7.50 -10.52 -17.18
N PRO A 211 -7.26 -9.37 -16.48
CA PRO A 211 -6.63 -9.35 -15.16
C PRO A 211 -7.47 -10.08 -14.08
N GLU A 212 -8.79 -10.15 -14.26
CA GLU A 212 -9.67 -10.90 -13.35
C GLU A 212 -9.31 -12.38 -13.27
N ILE A 213 -8.79 -12.96 -14.34
CA ILE A 213 -8.37 -14.38 -14.39
C ILE A 213 -7.12 -14.59 -13.52
N ILE A 214 -6.17 -13.65 -13.56
CA ILE A 214 -4.96 -13.69 -12.74
C ILE A 214 -5.35 -13.63 -11.27
N MET A 215 -6.27 -12.73 -10.90
CA MET A 215 -6.75 -12.64 -9.51
C MET A 215 -7.51 -13.89 -9.05
N LEU A 216 -8.30 -14.53 -9.95
CA LEU A 216 -8.92 -15.81 -9.66
C LEU A 216 -7.87 -16.90 -9.38
N TYR A 217 -6.80 -16.93 -10.17
CA TYR A 217 -5.71 -17.88 -10.00
C TYR A 217 -4.95 -17.65 -8.68
N ILE A 218 -4.53 -16.41 -8.40
CA ILE A 218 -3.86 -16.06 -7.15
C ILE A 218 -4.75 -16.39 -5.94
N THR A 219 -6.04 -16.05 -5.99
CA THR A 219 -7.01 -16.40 -4.92
C THR A 219 -7.10 -17.91 -4.72
N LYS A 220 -7.11 -18.69 -5.80
CA LYS A 220 -7.16 -20.15 -5.70
C LYS A 220 -5.87 -20.73 -5.12
N LEU A 221 -4.72 -20.23 -5.54
CA LEU A 221 -3.42 -20.63 -5.00
C LEU A 221 -3.31 -20.30 -3.51
N LEU A 222 -3.70 -19.08 -3.10
CA LEU A 222 -3.72 -18.67 -1.69
C LEU A 222 -4.63 -19.58 -0.84
N SER A 223 -5.76 -20.02 -1.40
CA SER A 223 -6.65 -20.96 -0.71
C SER A 223 -5.98 -22.32 -0.45
N LEU A 224 -5.17 -22.81 -1.40
CA LEU A 224 -4.39 -24.05 -1.25
C LEU A 224 -3.26 -23.87 -0.23
N LEU A 225 -2.52 -22.77 -0.30
CA LEU A 225 -1.44 -22.45 0.65
C LEU A 225 -2.00 -22.35 2.09
N ALA A 226 -3.10 -21.63 2.26
CA ALA A 226 -3.74 -21.46 3.55
C ALA A 226 -4.29 -22.76 4.14
N ALA A 227 -4.88 -23.63 3.30
CA ALA A 227 -5.40 -24.93 3.73
C ALA A 227 -4.31 -25.92 4.18
N ASN A 228 -3.06 -25.68 3.80
CA ASN A 228 -1.90 -26.50 4.14
C ASN A 228 -0.92 -25.80 5.10
N ASP A 229 -1.35 -24.73 5.79
CA ASP A 229 -0.55 -23.95 6.75
C ASP A 229 0.81 -23.48 6.22
N VAL A 230 0.90 -23.20 4.92
CA VAL A 230 2.12 -22.72 4.27
C VAL A 230 2.36 -21.25 4.61
N GLU A 231 3.63 -20.90 4.81
CA GLU A 231 4.10 -19.51 4.95
C GLU A 231 4.02 -18.78 3.61
N TYR A 232 3.41 -17.59 3.60
CA TYR A 232 3.41 -16.72 2.42
C TYR A 232 3.22 -15.24 2.77
N THR A 233 3.60 -14.39 1.83
CA THR A 233 3.18 -12.98 1.79
C THR A 233 2.26 -12.78 0.59
N ALA A 234 0.99 -12.44 0.84
CA ALA A 234 0.03 -12.09 -0.21
C ALA A 234 -0.01 -10.58 -0.43
N PHE A 235 0.02 -10.15 -1.69
CA PHE A 235 -0.05 -8.73 -2.04
C PHE A 235 -1.46 -8.37 -2.47
N ARG A 236 -2.06 -7.45 -1.70
CA ARG A 236 -3.43 -6.99 -1.96
C ARG A 236 -3.47 -6.15 -3.22
N SER A 237 -4.57 -6.29 -3.95
CA SER A 237 -4.88 -5.41 -5.06
C SER A 237 -5.11 -3.98 -4.55
N PRO A 238 -4.53 -2.96 -5.19
CA PRO A 238 -4.76 -1.57 -4.83
C PRO A 238 -6.18 -1.08 -5.15
N PHE A 239 -6.93 -1.81 -5.98
CA PHE A 239 -8.31 -1.44 -6.35
C PHE A 239 -9.33 -1.94 -5.32
N SER A 240 -9.13 -3.14 -4.81
CA SER A 240 -10.03 -3.76 -3.83
C SER A 240 -9.25 -4.62 -2.84
N PRO A 241 -9.38 -4.39 -1.52
CA PRO A 241 -8.65 -5.13 -0.49
C PRO A 241 -9.08 -6.60 -0.37
N ASP A 242 -10.17 -6.99 -0.99
CA ASP A 242 -10.67 -8.37 -1.00
C ASP A 242 -9.91 -9.27 -1.99
N PHE A 243 -9.13 -8.66 -2.91
CA PHE A 243 -8.35 -9.37 -3.91
C PHE A 243 -6.86 -9.30 -3.66
N PHE A 244 -6.19 -10.32 -4.20
CA PHE A 244 -4.75 -10.41 -4.22
C PHE A 244 -4.30 -10.57 -5.68
N ASP A 245 -3.29 -9.84 -6.07
CA ASP A 245 -2.78 -9.81 -7.43
C ASP A 245 -1.32 -10.30 -7.54
N ALA A 246 -0.72 -10.64 -6.40
CA ALA A 246 0.57 -11.33 -6.35
C ALA A 246 0.71 -12.10 -5.02
N VAL A 247 1.64 -13.08 -5.01
CA VAL A 247 2.01 -13.83 -3.80
C VAL A 247 3.49 -14.18 -3.83
N LYS A 248 4.13 -14.12 -2.64
CA LYS A 248 5.49 -14.61 -2.41
C LYS A 248 5.43 -15.83 -1.52
N VAL A 249 6.08 -16.93 -1.95
CA VAL A 249 6.25 -18.17 -1.17
C VAL A 249 7.74 -18.50 -1.16
N GLY A 250 8.37 -18.51 0.00
CA GLY A 250 9.82 -18.70 0.10
C GLY A 250 10.58 -17.71 -0.80
N ASN A 251 11.33 -18.24 -1.76
CA ASN A 251 12.09 -17.47 -2.74
C ASN A 251 11.38 -17.27 -4.10
N VAL A 252 10.10 -17.60 -4.19
CA VAL A 252 9.31 -17.50 -5.42
C VAL A 252 8.32 -16.34 -5.31
N VAL A 253 8.24 -15.49 -6.33
CA VAL A 253 7.22 -14.47 -6.52
C VAL A 253 6.35 -14.81 -7.72
N ILE A 254 5.05 -14.81 -7.53
CA ILE A 254 4.05 -15.13 -8.56
C ILE A 254 3.15 -13.92 -8.74
N ALA A 255 3.08 -13.38 -9.93
CA ALA A 255 2.30 -12.17 -10.25
C ALA A 255 1.93 -12.12 -11.72
N ASP A 256 1.11 -11.13 -12.09
CA ASP A 256 0.91 -10.76 -13.49
C ASP A 256 2.27 -10.53 -14.17
N ILE A 257 2.44 -11.10 -15.35
CA ILE A 257 3.69 -11.01 -16.12
C ILE A 257 4.07 -9.56 -16.42
N ASP A 258 3.09 -8.67 -16.61
CA ASP A 258 3.31 -7.26 -16.93
C ASP A 258 3.84 -6.45 -15.74
N ARG A 259 3.77 -7.00 -14.52
CA ARG A 259 4.34 -6.40 -13.30
C ARG A 259 5.78 -6.85 -13.02
N LEU A 260 6.31 -7.80 -13.78
CA LEU A 260 7.63 -8.39 -13.57
C LEU A 260 8.59 -7.92 -14.67
N GLN A 261 9.78 -7.44 -14.28
CA GLN A 261 10.83 -7.05 -15.25
C GLN A 261 11.40 -8.25 -16.00
N LYS A 262 11.39 -9.42 -15.36
CA LYS A 262 11.85 -10.70 -15.90
C LYS A 262 11.00 -11.81 -15.31
N CYS A 263 10.72 -12.84 -16.10
CA CYS A 263 10.08 -14.06 -15.63
C CYS A 263 11.02 -15.24 -15.88
N ASP A 264 11.21 -16.08 -14.86
CA ASP A 264 11.96 -17.32 -14.96
C ASP A 264 11.05 -18.44 -15.50
N GLU A 265 9.74 -18.35 -15.20
CA GLU A 265 8.69 -19.24 -15.70
C GLU A 265 7.44 -18.44 -16.07
N ILE A 266 6.66 -18.96 -17.03
CA ILE A 266 5.39 -18.34 -17.46
C ILE A 266 4.28 -19.37 -17.39
N ILE A 267 3.22 -19.04 -16.67
CA ILE A 267 1.96 -19.79 -16.66
C ILE A 267 0.96 -19.04 -17.53
N THR A 268 0.47 -19.69 -18.57
CA THR A 268 -0.57 -19.10 -19.44
C THR A 268 -1.93 -19.69 -19.10
N LEU A 269 -2.89 -18.83 -18.85
CA LEU A 269 -4.26 -19.17 -18.49
C LEU A 269 -5.19 -18.84 -19.67
N ASP A 270 -5.47 -19.84 -20.47
CA ASP A 270 -6.32 -19.71 -21.65
C ASP A 270 -7.61 -20.52 -21.50
N ALA A 271 -8.70 -19.96 -22.00
CA ALA A 271 -9.96 -20.66 -22.20
C ALA A 271 -10.74 -20.01 -23.35
N PRO A 272 -11.57 -20.76 -24.08
CA PRO A 272 -12.37 -20.18 -25.13
C PRO A 272 -13.40 -19.20 -24.61
N VAL A 273 -13.36 -17.97 -25.09
CA VAL A 273 -14.31 -16.89 -24.81
C VAL A 273 -15.12 -16.61 -26.06
N SER A 274 -16.46 -16.58 -25.98
CA SER A 274 -17.30 -16.27 -27.14
C SER A 274 -17.07 -14.83 -27.60
N LEU A 275 -17.27 -14.58 -28.90
CA LEU A 275 -17.10 -13.23 -29.48
C LEU A 275 -18.00 -12.20 -28.78
N THR A 276 -19.25 -12.58 -28.48
CA THR A 276 -20.20 -11.70 -27.79
C THR A 276 -19.67 -11.32 -26.39
N LEU A 277 -19.18 -12.31 -25.62
CA LEU A 277 -18.62 -12.04 -24.30
C LEU A 277 -17.36 -11.16 -24.38
N ARG A 278 -16.49 -11.41 -25.36
CA ARG A 278 -15.30 -10.58 -25.60
C ARG A 278 -15.67 -9.13 -25.87
N THR A 279 -16.61 -8.86 -26.76
CA THR A 279 -17.09 -7.50 -27.04
C THR A 279 -17.65 -6.81 -25.79
N ASP A 280 -18.39 -7.54 -24.95
CA ASP A 280 -18.92 -7.02 -23.68
C ASP A 280 -17.80 -6.68 -22.70
N LEU A 281 -16.76 -7.52 -22.61
CA LEU A 281 -15.62 -7.33 -21.71
C LEU A 281 -14.75 -6.14 -22.16
N ASP A 282 -14.51 -5.99 -23.46
CA ASP A 282 -13.75 -4.85 -24.01
C ASP A 282 -14.46 -3.51 -23.74
N ALA A 283 -15.79 -3.48 -23.90
CA ALA A 283 -16.57 -2.29 -23.55
C ALA A 283 -16.52 -1.98 -22.05
N ALA A 284 -16.59 -3.01 -21.21
CA ALA A 284 -16.51 -2.89 -19.75
C ALA A 284 -15.13 -2.40 -19.31
N GLU A 285 -14.04 -2.88 -19.91
CA GLU A 285 -12.67 -2.45 -19.62
C GLU A 285 -12.45 -0.97 -19.93
N ASN A 286 -13.01 -0.46 -21.03
CA ASN A 286 -12.94 0.98 -21.34
C ASN A 286 -13.65 1.85 -20.29
N LEU A 287 -14.79 1.38 -19.78
CA LEU A 287 -15.48 2.06 -18.68
C LEU A 287 -14.71 1.97 -17.38
N HIS A 288 -14.16 0.81 -17.04
CA HIS A 288 -13.32 0.61 -15.87
C HIS A 288 -12.16 1.60 -15.86
N ARG A 289 -11.39 1.67 -16.96
CA ARG A 289 -10.28 2.60 -17.12
C ARG A 289 -10.72 4.07 -16.95
N THR A 290 -11.85 4.44 -17.53
CA THR A 290 -12.40 5.80 -17.39
C THR A 290 -12.66 6.17 -15.94
N PHE A 291 -13.20 5.26 -15.13
CA PHE A 291 -13.45 5.51 -13.71
C PHE A 291 -12.16 5.53 -12.90
N VAL A 292 -11.19 4.67 -13.20
CA VAL A 292 -9.86 4.69 -12.56
C VAL A 292 -9.15 6.01 -12.84
N ASP A 293 -9.15 6.49 -14.08
CA ASP A 293 -8.54 7.78 -14.46
C ASP A 293 -9.16 8.96 -13.74
N LYS A 294 -10.49 8.96 -13.59
CA LYS A 294 -11.21 9.99 -12.79
C LYS A 294 -10.83 9.92 -11.31
N ALA A 295 -10.67 8.73 -10.76
CA ALA A 295 -10.25 8.57 -9.37
C ALA A 295 -8.83 9.12 -9.16
N ILE A 296 -7.88 8.80 -10.04
CA ILE A 296 -6.51 9.32 -10.02
C ILE A 296 -6.51 10.85 -10.11
N ALA A 297 -7.32 11.43 -11.01
CA ALA A 297 -7.45 12.89 -11.14
C ALA A 297 -7.93 13.54 -9.82
N ASN A 298 -8.89 12.93 -9.13
CA ASN A 298 -9.37 13.41 -7.83
C ASN A 298 -8.33 13.24 -6.71
N ILE A 299 -7.58 12.13 -6.67
CA ILE A 299 -6.45 11.94 -5.73
C ILE A 299 -5.40 13.05 -5.95
N ARG A 300 -5.09 13.38 -7.20
CA ARG A 300 -4.19 14.48 -7.56
C ARG A 300 -4.68 15.83 -7.05
N LEU A 301 -5.96 16.15 -7.20
CA LEU A 301 -6.56 17.38 -6.66
C LEU A 301 -6.50 17.42 -5.12
N ALA A 302 -6.76 16.28 -4.46
CA ALA A 302 -6.60 16.15 -3.01
C ALA A 302 -5.16 16.41 -2.57
N ARG A 303 -4.17 15.90 -3.30
CA ARG A 303 -2.73 16.12 -3.04
C ARG A 303 -2.34 17.59 -3.22
N LEU A 304 -2.77 18.23 -4.30
CA LEU A 304 -2.51 19.66 -4.52
C LEU A 304 -3.09 20.52 -3.39
N THR A 305 -4.29 20.20 -2.94
CA THR A 305 -4.93 20.87 -1.80
C THR A 305 -4.14 20.65 -0.51
N HIS A 306 -3.61 19.44 -0.29
CA HIS A 306 -2.76 19.11 0.86
C HIS A 306 -1.48 19.94 0.88
N ILE A 307 -0.81 20.11 -0.28
CA ILE A 307 0.37 20.98 -0.43
C ILE A 307 0.04 22.44 -0.04
N GLY A 308 -1.17 22.90 -0.34
CA GLY A 308 -1.64 24.23 0.09
C GLY A 308 -1.63 24.37 1.63
N ILE A 309 -2.10 23.35 2.34
CA ILE A 309 -2.08 23.32 3.81
C ILE A 309 -0.64 23.24 4.35
N GLU A 310 0.21 22.42 3.76
CA GLU A 310 1.64 22.31 4.13
C GLU A 310 2.36 23.65 4.08
N LYS A 311 2.07 24.49 3.08
CA LYS A 311 2.66 25.84 2.94
C LYS A 311 2.25 26.79 4.06
N ILE A 312 1.15 26.56 4.75
CA ILE A 312 0.72 27.32 5.92
C ILE A 312 1.43 26.84 7.19
N TYR A 313 1.46 25.52 7.41
CA TYR A 313 2.03 24.95 8.63
C TYR A 313 3.54 24.97 8.67
N SER A 314 4.21 24.63 7.58
CA SER A 314 5.68 24.47 7.54
C SER A 314 6.46 25.71 8.00
N PRO A 315 6.10 26.97 7.62
CA PRO A 315 6.78 28.17 8.11
C PRO A 315 6.49 28.51 9.58
N ALA A 316 5.48 27.87 10.18
CA ALA A 316 5.10 28.07 11.57
C ALA A 316 5.77 27.08 12.52
N MET A 317 6.53 26.10 12.01
CA MET A 317 7.18 25.06 12.81
C MET A 317 8.52 25.52 13.40
N ASP A 318 8.79 25.16 14.64
CA ASP A 318 10.14 25.17 15.24
C ASP A 318 10.86 23.85 14.86
N TRP A 319 11.67 23.94 13.82
CA TRP A 319 12.42 22.79 13.32
C TRP A 319 13.50 22.31 14.29
N THR A 320 13.94 23.15 15.23
CA THR A 320 14.87 22.73 16.30
C THR A 320 14.19 21.75 17.24
N ASP A 321 12.96 22.05 17.67
CA ASP A 321 12.19 21.13 18.52
C ASP A 321 11.83 19.82 17.78
N VAL A 322 11.48 19.91 16.49
CA VAL A 322 11.25 18.69 15.65
C VAL A 322 12.51 17.84 15.57
N ASN A 323 13.69 18.44 15.40
CA ASN A 323 14.95 17.71 15.39
C ASN A 323 15.27 17.07 16.76
N ASN A 324 15.04 17.79 17.86
CA ASN A 324 15.20 17.23 19.22
C ASN A 324 14.27 16.01 19.46
N LYS A 325 13.04 16.05 18.94
CA LYS A 325 12.14 14.89 18.97
C LYS A 325 12.67 13.74 18.11
N THR A 326 13.27 14.03 16.96
CA THR A 326 13.92 13.02 16.11
C THR A 326 15.05 12.32 16.84
N ASP A 327 15.90 13.07 17.54
CA ASP A 327 17.03 12.50 18.29
C ASP A 327 16.53 11.59 19.44
N LYS A 328 15.45 11.96 20.13
CA LYS A 328 14.80 11.08 21.12
C LYS A 328 14.28 9.78 20.50
N ILE A 329 13.72 9.85 19.28
CA ILE A 329 13.23 8.66 18.55
C ILE A 329 14.40 7.76 18.14
N LEU A 330 15.52 8.35 17.73
CA LEU A 330 16.75 7.59 17.43
C LEU A 330 17.30 6.92 18.70
N CYS A 331 17.28 7.58 19.85
CA CYS A 331 17.62 6.93 21.12
C CYS A 331 16.73 5.70 21.41
N LEU A 332 15.44 5.76 21.10
CA LEU A 332 14.55 4.59 21.24
C LEU A 332 14.92 3.44 20.29
N LEU A 333 15.42 3.75 19.08
CA LEU A 333 15.88 2.76 18.10
C LEU A 333 17.19 2.10 18.54
N PHE A 334 18.15 2.89 19.08
CA PHE A 334 19.49 2.43 19.42
C PHE A 334 19.64 2.02 20.90
N ASP A 335 18.57 2.15 21.71
CA ASP A 335 18.56 1.83 23.14
C ASP A 335 19.58 2.67 23.94
N CYS A 336 19.72 3.98 23.62
CA CYS A 336 20.65 4.93 24.28
C CYS A 336 19.93 6.08 25.01
#